data_155ec0f7b7270fc55e1b6f6255209422
#
_entry.id   155ec0f7b7270fc55e1b6f6255209422
#
_cell.length_a   1.000
_cell.length_b   1.000
_cell.length_c   1.000
_cell.angle_alpha   90.00
_cell.angle_beta   90.00
_cell.angle_gamma   90.00
#
_symmetry.space_group_name_H-M   'P 1'
#
loop_
_entity.id
_entity.type
_entity.pdbx_description
1 polymer ?
#
loop_
_entity_poly.entity_id
_entity_poly.type
_entity_poly.pdbx_seq_one_letter_code
_entity_poly.pdbx_strand_id
1 'polypeptide(L)'
;AEKYYKLGIENKDLYAPRNLASLYEEQENFDLAEKYYKLAIEYGNTGTFNDLALFYDNQKKYDLAEKYYKLGVEKKDSYAPRNLAILYDKQEKFELAEKYYKLAIEYGSIDAFNSLGVFYENQKKYDLAEKYYKLAIEKKDSYAPRNLAVLYEEQQKFELAEKYYKLAIEYGNDGAYDDLGTIYKNQKKYDLAEKYYKLAIENKDSYATRNLASLYEDQKKYDLAEKYYKLAIQNEDFEAFNNLGIL
;
A
#
# COMPACT_ATOMS: atom_id res chain seq x y z
N ALA A 1 28.24 7.67 1.94
CA ALA A 1 27.10 8.60 2.12
C ALA A 1 27.34 9.51 3.35
N GLU A 2 27.53 8.98 4.56
CA GLU A 2 27.61 9.70 5.84
C GLU A 2 28.62 10.87 5.83
N LYS A 3 29.87 10.61 5.36
CA LYS A 3 30.93 11.65 5.26
C LYS A 3 30.46 12.86 4.45
N TYR A 4 29.79 12.63 3.33
CA TYR A 4 29.36 13.72 2.46
C TYR A 4 28.16 14.48 3.03
N TYR A 5 27.24 13.81 3.74
CA TYR A 5 26.16 14.51 4.45
C TYR A 5 26.70 15.39 5.59
N LYS A 6 27.69 14.90 6.35
CA LYS A 6 28.35 15.72 7.39
C LYS A 6 29.02 16.95 6.80
N LEU A 7 29.70 16.81 5.67
CA LEU A 7 30.29 17.94 4.94
C LEU A 7 29.23 18.92 4.42
N GLY A 8 28.07 18.40 3.95
CA GLY A 8 26.91 19.22 3.58
C GLY A 8 26.39 20.04 4.75
N ILE A 9 26.29 19.42 5.94
CA ILE A 9 25.88 20.11 7.17
C ILE A 9 26.83 21.24 7.54
N GLU A 10 28.13 21.01 7.45
CA GLU A 10 29.18 22.06 7.67
C GLU A 10 29.00 23.25 6.70
N ASN A 11 28.52 22.96 5.47
CA ASN A 11 28.23 23.97 4.47
C ASN A 11 26.79 24.50 4.53
N LYS A 12 26.05 24.19 5.57
CA LYS A 12 24.64 24.60 5.80
C LYS A 12 23.67 24.18 4.69
N ASP A 13 23.93 23.01 4.08
CA ASP A 13 22.98 22.42 3.13
C ASP A 13 21.66 22.08 3.82
N LEU A 14 20.55 22.53 3.24
CA LEU A 14 19.20 22.40 3.79
C LEU A 14 18.73 20.93 3.90
N TYR A 15 19.21 20.07 3.00
CA TYR A 15 18.75 18.68 2.88
C TYR A 15 19.71 17.68 3.55
N ALA A 16 20.97 18.05 3.71
CA ALA A 16 21.98 17.14 4.26
C ALA A 16 21.63 16.56 5.63
N PRO A 17 21.10 17.35 6.61
CA PRO A 17 20.71 16.79 7.91
C PRO A 17 19.57 15.77 7.78
N ARG A 18 18.53 16.04 6.95
CA ARG A 18 17.43 15.12 6.71
C ARG A 18 17.90 13.80 6.12
N ASN A 19 18.77 13.86 5.09
CA ASN A 19 19.30 12.66 4.45
C ASN A 19 20.22 11.86 5.39
N LEU A 20 20.95 12.54 6.26
CA LEU A 20 21.77 11.87 7.28
C LEU A 20 20.90 11.23 8.36
N ALA A 21 19.78 11.86 8.73
CA ALA A 21 18.81 11.27 9.66
C ALA A 21 18.21 9.97 9.09
N SER A 22 17.75 9.98 7.82
CA SER A 22 17.24 8.79 7.15
C SER A 22 18.29 7.67 7.08
N LEU A 23 19.56 7.99 6.79
CA LEU A 23 20.64 7.00 6.81
C LEU A 23 20.83 6.35 8.20
N TYR A 24 20.75 7.15 9.27
CA TYR A 24 20.84 6.60 10.63
C TYR A 24 19.60 5.81 11.03
N GLU A 25 18.41 6.18 10.55
CA GLU A 25 17.18 5.39 10.73
C GLU A 25 17.30 4.01 10.06
N GLU A 26 17.81 3.94 8.83
CA GLU A 26 18.10 2.68 8.13
C GLU A 26 19.13 1.80 8.86
N GLN A 27 20.05 2.43 9.62
CA GLN A 27 21.03 1.74 10.45
C GLN A 27 20.52 1.44 11.87
N GLU A 28 19.25 1.68 12.15
CA GLU A 28 18.63 1.53 13.46
C GLU A 28 19.28 2.38 14.57
N ASN A 29 20.03 3.43 14.19
CA ASN A 29 20.60 4.37 15.14
C ASN A 29 19.63 5.52 15.41
N PHE A 30 18.60 5.20 16.19
CA PHE A 30 17.45 6.09 16.40
C PHE A 30 17.79 7.40 17.12
N ASP A 31 18.79 7.42 17.99
CA ASP A 31 19.20 8.63 18.70
C ASP A 31 19.83 9.64 17.72
N LEU A 32 20.68 9.17 16.82
CA LEU A 32 21.27 10.04 15.80
C LEU A 32 20.24 10.44 14.74
N ALA A 33 19.36 9.53 14.33
CA ALA A 33 18.27 9.84 13.41
C ALA A 33 17.41 11.00 13.95
N GLU A 34 16.92 10.89 15.18
CA GLU A 34 16.13 11.94 15.85
C GLU A 34 16.87 13.26 15.90
N LYS A 35 18.16 13.24 16.30
CA LYS A 35 19.01 14.42 16.37
C LYS A 35 19.08 15.15 15.02
N TYR A 36 19.33 14.40 13.95
CA TYR A 36 19.51 15.01 12.63
C TYR A 36 18.20 15.41 11.95
N TYR A 37 17.08 14.73 12.23
CA TYR A 37 15.76 15.23 11.85
C TYR A 37 15.44 16.58 12.51
N LYS A 38 15.72 16.74 13.83
CA LYS A 38 15.54 18.02 14.51
C LYS A 38 16.44 19.11 13.94
N LEU A 39 17.70 18.78 13.64
CA LEU A 39 18.62 19.72 13.00
C LEU A 39 18.12 20.16 11.61
N ALA A 40 17.53 19.25 10.82
CA ALA A 40 16.95 19.61 9.52
C ALA A 40 15.78 20.61 9.67
N ILE A 41 14.96 20.46 10.69
CA ILE A 41 13.89 21.40 11.02
C ILE A 41 14.48 22.77 11.43
N GLU A 42 15.53 22.80 12.23
CA GLU A 42 16.26 24.02 12.62
C GLU A 42 16.86 24.75 11.39
N TYR A 43 17.31 23.99 10.38
CA TYR A 43 17.80 24.56 9.12
C TYR A 43 16.65 25.07 8.22
N GLY A 44 15.38 24.86 8.61
CA GLY A 44 14.20 25.34 7.89
C GLY A 44 13.64 24.35 6.87
N ASN A 45 14.06 23.09 6.90
CA ASN A 45 13.49 22.05 6.06
C ASN A 45 12.10 21.64 6.59
N THR A 46 11.05 22.27 6.06
CA THR A 46 9.67 22.06 6.53
C THR A 46 9.10 20.69 6.23
N GLY A 47 9.56 20.00 5.16
CA GLY A 47 9.14 18.63 4.86
C GLY A 47 9.60 17.62 5.92
N THR A 48 10.64 17.94 6.70
CA THR A 48 11.14 17.06 7.74
C THR A 48 10.18 16.91 8.94
N PHE A 49 9.20 17.79 9.11
CA PHE A 49 8.17 17.58 10.14
C PHE A 49 7.41 16.28 9.93
N ASN A 50 7.03 15.99 8.67
CA ASN A 50 6.35 14.74 8.32
C ASN A 50 7.27 13.52 8.53
N ASP A 51 8.56 13.62 8.14
CA ASP A 51 9.49 12.50 8.29
C ASP A 51 9.75 12.18 9.78
N LEU A 52 9.98 13.22 10.60
CA LEU A 52 10.15 13.04 12.04
C LEU A 52 8.89 12.49 12.71
N ALA A 53 7.70 12.88 12.23
CA ALA A 53 6.45 12.33 12.72
C ALA A 53 6.33 10.83 12.37
N LEU A 54 6.65 10.45 11.11
CA LEU A 54 6.66 9.06 10.68
C LEU A 54 7.68 8.22 11.47
N PHE A 55 8.88 8.77 11.71
CA PHE A 55 9.89 8.14 12.55
C PHE A 55 9.36 7.84 13.98
N TYR A 56 8.60 8.75 14.59
CA TYR A 56 7.97 8.49 15.88
C TYR A 56 6.80 7.53 15.80
N ASP A 57 5.98 7.56 14.73
CA ASP A 57 4.88 6.60 14.51
C ASP A 57 5.42 5.17 14.41
N ASN A 58 6.50 4.95 13.65
CA ASN A 58 7.18 3.66 13.54
C ASN A 58 7.69 3.14 14.89
N GLN A 59 8.09 4.03 15.79
CA GLN A 59 8.50 3.69 17.16
C GLN A 59 7.32 3.60 18.14
N LYS A 60 6.07 3.73 17.67
CA LYS A 60 4.84 3.74 18.50
C LYS A 60 4.80 4.89 19.52
N LYS A 61 5.56 5.96 19.29
CA LYS A 61 5.55 7.19 20.08
C LYS A 61 4.48 8.14 19.56
N TYR A 62 3.23 7.73 19.66
CA TYR A 62 2.10 8.36 18.96
C TYR A 62 1.85 9.82 19.32
N ASP A 63 2.09 10.24 20.57
CA ASP A 63 1.93 11.64 20.99
C ASP A 63 2.93 12.57 20.29
N LEU A 64 4.18 12.09 20.10
CA LEU A 64 5.20 12.82 19.36
C LEU A 64 4.89 12.83 17.87
N ALA A 65 4.46 11.70 17.31
CA ALA A 65 4.04 11.60 15.92
C ALA A 65 2.91 12.60 15.62
N GLU A 66 1.86 12.61 16.44
CA GLU A 66 0.74 13.55 16.31
C GLU A 66 1.21 15.01 16.37
N LYS A 67 2.08 15.34 17.31
CA LYS A 67 2.65 16.69 17.44
C LYS A 67 3.34 17.14 16.17
N TYR A 68 4.23 16.29 15.62
CA TYR A 68 5.04 16.66 14.47
C TYR A 68 4.24 16.63 13.15
N TYR A 69 3.27 15.72 13.00
CA TYR A 69 2.32 15.79 11.89
C TYR A 69 1.52 17.10 11.91
N LYS A 70 1.02 17.53 13.06
CA LYS A 70 0.31 18.82 13.19
C LYS A 70 1.18 20.00 12.78
N LEU A 71 2.46 20.01 13.17
CA LEU A 71 3.40 21.02 12.74
C LEU A 71 3.62 20.97 11.21
N GLY A 72 3.69 19.79 10.61
CA GLY A 72 3.73 19.62 9.15
C GLY A 72 2.48 20.19 8.47
N VAL A 73 1.28 19.93 9.03
CA VAL A 73 0.02 20.50 8.53
C VAL A 73 0.04 22.03 8.58
N GLU A 74 0.51 22.63 9.68
CA GLU A 74 0.65 24.09 9.79
C GLU A 74 1.61 24.68 8.77
N LYS A 75 2.63 23.92 8.37
CA LYS A 75 3.59 24.29 7.30
C LYS A 75 3.09 23.96 5.90
N LYS A 76 1.85 23.50 5.76
CA LYS A 76 1.22 23.09 4.49
C LYS A 76 1.96 21.97 3.77
N ASP A 77 2.58 21.07 4.52
CA ASP A 77 3.13 19.84 3.97
C ASP A 77 1.99 18.98 3.38
N SER A 78 2.16 18.51 2.14
CA SER A 78 1.09 17.79 1.43
C SER A 78 0.86 16.36 1.94
N TYR A 79 1.86 15.76 2.62
CA TYR A 79 1.79 14.40 3.14
C TYR A 79 1.33 14.33 4.60
N ALA A 80 1.66 15.36 5.39
CA ALA A 80 1.37 15.38 6.82
C ALA A 80 -0.12 15.20 7.16
N PRO A 81 -1.09 15.83 6.48
CA PRO A 81 -2.51 15.62 6.80
C PRO A 81 -2.95 14.17 6.58
N ARG A 82 -2.52 13.53 5.46
CA ARG A 82 -2.86 12.14 5.17
C ARG A 82 -2.29 11.19 6.23
N ASN A 83 -1.03 11.36 6.59
CA ASN A 83 -0.37 10.51 7.58
C ASN A 83 -0.96 10.72 8.98
N LEU A 84 -1.33 11.95 9.33
CA LEU A 84 -2.06 12.24 10.57
C LEU A 84 -3.46 11.59 10.58
N ALA A 85 -4.14 11.57 9.43
CA ALA A 85 -5.42 10.87 9.31
C ALA A 85 -5.26 9.37 9.55
N ILE A 86 -4.23 8.74 8.97
CA ILE A 86 -3.90 7.32 9.19
C ILE A 86 -3.60 7.06 10.69
N LEU A 87 -2.86 7.95 11.35
CA LEU A 87 -2.59 7.83 12.78
C LEU A 87 -3.87 7.88 13.62
N TYR A 88 -4.80 8.79 13.29
CA TYR A 88 -6.08 8.88 13.98
C TYR A 88 -6.99 7.68 13.69
N ASP A 89 -6.98 7.14 12.47
CA ASP A 89 -7.72 5.93 12.10
C ASP A 89 -7.25 4.72 12.93
N LYS A 90 -5.93 4.52 13.03
CA LYS A 90 -5.33 3.49 13.90
C LYS A 90 -5.71 3.65 15.38
N GLN A 91 -6.01 4.86 15.82
CA GLN A 91 -6.46 5.18 17.19
C GLN A 91 -7.99 5.17 17.32
N GLU A 92 -8.73 4.77 16.31
CA GLU A 92 -10.21 4.78 16.27
C GLU A 92 -10.82 6.18 16.48
N LYS A 93 -10.06 7.25 16.23
CA LYS A 93 -10.51 8.64 16.28
C LYS A 93 -11.08 9.05 14.92
N PHE A 94 -12.18 8.40 14.52
CA PHE A 94 -12.70 8.41 13.15
C PHE A 94 -13.10 9.80 12.63
N GLU A 95 -13.66 10.67 13.47
CA GLU A 95 -14.02 12.04 13.06
C GLU A 95 -12.79 12.87 12.70
N LEU A 96 -11.70 12.69 13.47
CA LEU A 96 -10.44 13.36 13.18
C LEU A 96 -9.78 12.77 11.93
N ALA A 97 -9.78 11.45 11.79
CA ALA A 97 -9.25 10.79 10.60
C ALA A 97 -9.93 11.32 9.32
N GLU A 98 -11.26 11.32 9.29
CA GLU A 98 -12.03 11.82 8.15
C GLU A 98 -11.71 13.29 7.85
N LYS A 99 -11.63 14.14 8.88
CA LYS A 99 -11.27 15.55 8.74
C LYS A 99 -9.91 15.72 8.07
N TYR A 100 -8.90 14.98 8.53
CA TYR A 100 -7.54 15.15 8.02
C TYR A 100 -7.32 14.48 6.66
N TYR A 101 -8.05 13.40 6.31
CA TYR A 101 -8.08 12.90 4.92
C TYR A 101 -8.64 13.94 3.95
N LYS A 102 -9.75 14.61 4.33
CA LYS A 102 -10.34 15.69 3.50
C LYS A 102 -9.37 16.86 3.38
N LEU A 103 -8.67 17.24 4.44
CA LEU A 103 -7.65 18.28 4.40
C LEU A 103 -6.47 17.90 3.48
N ALA A 104 -6.06 16.62 3.47
CA ALA A 104 -5.04 16.14 2.55
C ALA A 104 -5.46 16.31 1.08
N ILE A 105 -6.73 16.04 0.78
CA ILE A 105 -7.30 16.28 -0.56
C ILE A 105 -7.26 17.77 -0.90
N GLU A 106 -7.62 18.65 0.02
CA GLU A 106 -7.54 20.12 -0.17
C GLU A 106 -6.10 20.59 -0.41
N TYR A 107 -5.11 19.93 0.20
CA TYR A 107 -3.68 20.19 -0.02
C TYR A 107 -3.13 19.56 -1.31
N GLY A 108 -4.01 18.90 -2.11
CA GLY A 108 -3.65 18.33 -3.41
C GLY A 108 -3.08 16.92 -3.37
N SER A 109 -3.19 16.20 -2.25
CA SER A 109 -2.77 14.80 -2.16
C SER A 109 -3.71 13.90 -2.97
N ILE A 110 -3.21 13.33 -4.06
CA ILE A 110 -3.98 12.39 -4.90
C ILE A 110 -4.25 11.10 -4.13
N ASP A 111 -3.24 10.57 -3.45
CA ASP A 111 -3.34 9.33 -2.68
C ASP A 111 -4.37 9.39 -1.54
N ALA A 112 -4.72 10.62 -1.10
CA ALA A 112 -5.70 10.80 -0.03
C ALA A 112 -7.12 10.42 -0.47
N PHE A 113 -7.45 10.49 -1.76
CA PHE A 113 -8.75 10.00 -2.25
C PHE A 113 -8.87 8.49 -2.05
N ASN A 114 -7.86 7.73 -2.47
CA ASN A 114 -7.85 6.27 -2.27
C ASN A 114 -7.82 5.92 -0.78
N SER A 115 -6.99 6.61 0.02
CA SER A 115 -6.92 6.38 1.47
C SER A 115 -8.25 6.63 2.17
N LEU A 116 -8.99 7.67 1.77
CA LEU A 116 -10.32 7.96 2.31
C LEU A 116 -11.36 6.94 1.84
N GLY A 117 -11.19 6.37 0.64
CA GLY A 117 -11.98 5.24 0.17
C GLY A 117 -11.82 4.03 1.08
N VAL A 118 -10.57 3.61 1.36
CA VAL A 118 -10.23 2.51 2.28
C VAL A 118 -10.78 2.78 3.70
N PHE A 119 -10.63 4.01 4.19
CA PHE A 119 -11.18 4.41 5.48
C PHE A 119 -12.70 4.21 5.59
N TYR A 120 -13.45 4.59 4.54
CA TYR A 120 -14.90 4.38 4.55
C TYR A 120 -15.30 2.90 4.36
N GLU A 121 -14.53 2.15 3.58
CA GLU A 121 -14.73 0.71 3.40
C GLU A 121 -14.59 -0.04 4.73
N ASN A 122 -13.52 0.24 5.50
CA ASN A 122 -13.30 -0.32 6.83
C ASN A 122 -14.46 -0.03 7.80
N GLN A 123 -15.14 1.12 7.62
CA GLN A 123 -16.33 1.49 8.37
C GLN A 123 -17.64 0.95 7.75
N LYS A 124 -17.56 0.10 6.71
CA LYS A 124 -18.71 -0.44 5.97
C LYS A 124 -19.62 0.64 5.34
N LYS A 125 -19.07 1.82 5.10
CA LYS A 125 -19.73 2.92 4.39
C LYS A 125 -19.45 2.81 2.88
N TYR A 126 -19.94 1.74 2.28
CA TYR A 126 -19.56 1.30 0.93
C TYR A 126 -19.87 2.32 -0.18
N ASP A 127 -20.97 3.06 -0.08
CA ASP A 127 -21.30 4.12 -1.06
C ASP A 127 -20.27 5.25 -1.06
N LEU A 128 -19.76 5.61 0.12
CA LEU A 128 -18.69 6.60 0.24
C LEU A 128 -17.35 6.04 -0.24
N ALA A 129 -17.03 4.80 0.10
CA ALA A 129 -15.83 4.12 -0.40
C ALA A 129 -15.81 4.11 -1.93
N GLU A 130 -16.89 3.65 -2.57
CA GLU A 130 -17.06 3.64 -4.03
C GLU A 130 -16.85 5.04 -4.63
N LYS A 131 -17.47 6.06 -4.02
CA LYS A 131 -17.32 7.45 -4.46
C LYS A 131 -15.87 7.90 -4.47
N TYR A 132 -15.14 7.67 -3.36
CA TYR A 132 -13.77 8.15 -3.24
C TYR A 132 -12.77 7.34 -4.07
N TYR A 133 -12.98 6.04 -4.25
CA TYR A 133 -12.22 5.25 -5.21
C TYR A 133 -12.39 5.75 -6.64
N LYS A 134 -13.63 6.07 -7.06
CA LYS A 134 -13.87 6.65 -8.39
C LYS A 134 -13.17 8.00 -8.58
N LEU A 135 -13.19 8.85 -7.56
CA LEU A 135 -12.44 10.12 -7.60
C LEU A 135 -10.93 9.89 -7.68
N ALA A 136 -10.38 8.89 -6.98
CA ALA A 136 -8.98 8.51 -7.09
C ALA A 136 -8.63 8.01 -8.49
N ILE A 137 -9.50 7.21 -9.11
CA ILE A 137 -9.35 6.71 -10.50
C ILE A 137 -9.31 7.89 -11.50
N GLU A 138 -10.18 8.87 -11.35
CA GLU A 138 -10.17 10.10 -12.17
C GLU A 138 -8.84 10.87 -12.06
N LYS A 139 -8.16 10.76 -10.91
CA LYS A 139 -6.83 11.32 -10.66
C LYS A 139 -5.68 10.37 -11.07
N LYS A 140 -6.00 9.23 -11.68
CA LYS A 140 -5.05 8.20 -12.13
C LYS A 140 -4.25 7.54 -10.99
N ASP A 141 -4.85 7.40 -9.80
CA ASP A 141 -4.30 6.57 -8.74
C ASP A 141 -4.25 5.11 -9.20
N SER A 142 -3.10 4.46 -9.06
CA SER A 142 -2.87 3.11 -9.58
C SER A 142 -3.47 2.00 -8.70
N TYR A 143 -3.78 2.29 -7.44
CA TYR A 143 -4.32 1.33 -6.48
C TYR A 143 -5.85 1.36 -6.42
N ALA A 144 -6.45 2.53 -6.65
CA ALA A 144 -7.89 2.71 -6.52
C ALA A 144 -8.73 1.80 -7.43
N PRO A 145 -8.35 1.51 -8.69
CA PRO A 145 -9.12 0.57 -9.50
C PRO A 145 -9.18 -0.82 -8.89
N ARG A 146 -8.07 -1.34 -8.36
CA ARG A 146 -8.03 -2.65 -7.70
C ARG A 146 -8.88 -2.66 -6.43
N ASN A 147 -8.77 -1.65 -5.57
CA ASN A 147 -9.58 -1.54 -4.36
C ASN A 147 -11.07 -1.48 -4.68
N LEU A 148 -11.46 -0.71 -5.71
CA LEU A 148 -12.85 -0.67 -6.15
C LEU A 148 -13.33 -2.00 -6.73
N ALA A 149 -12.45 -2.75 -7.41
CA ALA A 149 -12.77 -4.07 -7.91
C ALA A 149 -13.02 -5.06 -6.76
N VAL A 150 -12.17 -5.07 -5.73
CA VAL A 150 -12.35 -5.87 -4.50
C VAL A 150 -13.67 -5.53 -3.83
N LEU A 151 -13.99 -4.24 -3.67
CA LEU A 151 -15.27 -3.80 -3.10
C LEU A 151 -16.48 -4.33 -3.89
N TYR A 152 -16.41 -4.35 -5.23
CA TYR A 152 -17.48 -4.90 -6.05
C TYR A 152 -17.54 -6.43 -5.99
N GLU A 153 -16.40 -7.12 -5.88
CA GLU A 153 -16.36 -8.57 -5.70
C GLU A 153 -17.03 -9.00 -4.39
N GLU A 154 -16.73 -8.31 -3.27
CA GLU A 154 -17.41 -8.54 -1.99
C GLU A 154 -18.93 -8.32 -2.05
N GLN A 155 -19.36 -7.40 -2.90
CA GLN A 155 -20.78 -7.17 -3.18
C GLN A 155 -21.37 -8.13 -4.23
N GLN A 156 -20.60 -9.12 -4.70
CA GLN A 156 -20.99 -10.07 -5.74
C GLN A 156 -21.33 -9.43 -7.10
N LYS A 157 -20.82 -8.22 -7.35
CA LYS A 157 -20.97 -7.47 -8.62
C LYS A 157 -19.81 -7.83 -9.56
N PHE A 158 -19.74 -9.09 -9.96
CA PHE A 158 -18.56 -9.66 -10.64
C PHE A 158 -18.21 -8.99 -11.97
N GLU A 159 -19.17 -8.50 -12.76
CA GLU A 159 -18.92 -7.80 -14.02
C GLU A 159 -18.22 -6.44 -13.78
N LEU A 160 -18.59 -5.75 -12.70
CA LEU A 160 -17.92 -4.51 -12.32
C LEU A 160 -16.53 -4.81 -11.75
N ALA A 161 -16.38 -5.82 -10.91
CA ALA A 161 -15.08 -6.24 -10.39
C ALA A 161 -14.11 -6.56 -11.55
N GLU A 162 -14.54 -7.39 -12.51
CA GLU A 162 -13.74 -7.72 -13.70
C GLU A 162 -13.31 -6.46 -14.47
N LYS A 163 -14.23 -5.52 -14.68
CA LYS A 163 -13.95 -4.25 -15.35
C LYS A 163 -12.84 -3.47 -14.65
N TYR A 164 -12.95 -3.33 -13.34
CA TYR A 164 -12.01 -2.50 -12.57
C TYR A 164 -10.67 -3.20 -12.29
N TYR A 165 -10.61 -4.53 -12.20
CA TYR A 165 -9.34 -5.25 -12.20
C TYR A 165 -8.59 -5.09 -13.53
N LYS A 166 -9.29 -5.13 -14.69
CA LYS A 166 -8.67 -4.82 -15.98
C LYS A 166 -8.11 -3.40 -16.03
N LEU A 167 -8.85 -2.43 -15.50
CA LEU A 167 -8.37 -1.06 -15.38
C LEU A 167 -7.17 -0.94 -14.44
N ALA A 168 -7.13 -1.72 -13.34
CA ALA A 168 -5.97 -1.77 -12.45
C ALA A 168 -4.70 -2.24 -13.18
N ILE A 169 -4.82 -3.26 -14.04
CA ILE A 169 -3.72 -3.73 -14.89
C ILE A 169 -3.27 -2.62 -15.85
N GLU A 170 -4.21 -1.92 -16.49
CA GLU A 170 -3.88 -0.79 -17.38
C GLU A 170 -3.13 0.34 -16.65
N TYR A 171 -3.36 0.49 -15.34
CA TYR A 171 -2.68 1.46 -14.48
C TYR A 171 -1.38 0.92 -13.86
N GLY A 172 -0.95 -0.30 -14.25
CA GLY A 172 0.29 -0.92 -13.81
C GLY A 172 0.21 -1.61 -12.45
N ASN A 173 -0.98 -1.96 -11.99
CA ASN A 173 -1.16 -2.77 -10.77
C ASN A 173 -1.15 -4.26 -11.12
N ASP A 174 0.03 -4.87 -11.07
CA ASP A 174 0.23 -6.25 -11.48
C ASP A 174 -0.47 -7.27 -10.57
N GLY A 175 -0.75 -6.93 -9.30
CA GLY A 175 -1.52 -7.80 -8.39
C GLY A 175 -2.92 -8.12 -8.89
N ALA A 176 -3.48 -7.29 -9.76
CA ALA A 176 -4.81 -7.52 -10.32
C ALA A 176 -4.87 -8.69 -11.34
N TYR A 177 -3.72 -9.20 -11.80
CA TYR A 177 -3.71 -10.42 -12.62
C TYR A 177 -4.17 -11.64 -11.83
N ASP A 178 -3.67 -11.82 -10.60
CA ASP A 178 -4.06 -12.94 -9.73
C ASP A 178 -5.53 -12.83 -9.32
N ASP A 179 -5.98 -11.62 -8.96
CA ASP A 179 -7.38 -11.36 -8.63
C ASP A 179 -8.32 -11.73 -9.79
N LEU A 180 -7.99 -11.35 -11.03
CA LEU A 180 -8.75 -11.77 -12.22
C LEU A 180 -8.74 -13.28 -12.44
N GLY A 181 -7.60 -13.92 -12.22
CA GLY A 181 -7.49 -15.38 -12.24
C GLY A 181 -8.49 -16.02 -11.28
N THR A 182 -8.56 -15.49 -10.06
CA THR A 182 -9.46 -15.97 -9.00
C THR A 182 -10.93 -15.75 -9.36
N ILE A 183 -11.32 -14.58 -9.87
CA ILE A 183 -12.70 -14.36 -10.34
C ILE A 183 -13.09 -15.36 -11.44
N TYR A 184 -12.22 -15.55 -12.44
CA TYR A 184 -12.53 -16.48 -13.52
C TYR A 184 -12.57 -17.94 -13.05
N LYS A 185 -11.71 -18.34 -12.11
CA LYS A 185 -11.77 -19.66 -11.46
C LYS A 185 -13.11 -19.86 -10.77
N ASN A 186 -13.59 -18.89 -9.99
CA ASN A 186 -14.87 -18.94 -9.27
C ASN A 186 -16.06 -19.02 -10.26
N GLN A 187 -15.93 -18.39 -11.43
CA GLN A 187 -16.90 -18.49 -12.53
C GLN A 187 -16.75 -19.78 -13.37
N LYS A 188 -15.83 -20.67 -13.03
CA LYS A 188 -15.48 -21.88 -13.79
C LYS A 188 -15.02 -21.62 -15.24
N LYS A 189 -14.55 -20.40 -15.50
CA LYS A 189 -13.91 -20.00 -16.77
C LYS A 189 -12.42 -20.36 -16.73
N TYR A 190 -12.14 -21.64 -16.66
CA TYR A 190 -10.80 -22.15 -16.33
C TYR A 190 -9.69 -21.74 -17.29
N ASP A 191 -9.98 -21.61 -18.59
CA ASP A 191 -8.98 -21.16 -19.58
C ASP A 191 -8.54 -19.71 -19.34
N LEU A 192 -9.48 -18.85 -18.96
CA LEU A 192 -9.18 -17.47 -18.59
C LEU A 192 -8.44 -17.41 -17.25
N ALA A 193 -8.87 -18.17 -16.27
CA ALA A 193 -8.18 -18.26 -14.98
C ALA A 193 -6.71 -18.68 -15.16
N GLU A 194 -6.47 -19.74 -15.93
CA GLU A 194 -5.12 -20.21 -16.24
C GLU A 194 -4.28 -19.12 -16.92
N LYS A 195 -4.86 -18.42 -17.90
CA LYS A 195 -4.19 -17.31 -18.58
C LYS A 195 -3.74 -16.23 -17.61
N TYR A 196 -4.65 -15.77 -16.72
CA TYR A 196 -4.37 -14.66 -15.83
C TYR A 196 -3.43 -15.06 -14.70
N TYR A 197 -3.51 -16.26 -14.14
CA TYR A 197 -2.52 -16.76 -13.20
C TYR A 197 -1.12 -16.87 -13.81
N LYS A 198 -0.99 -17.30 -15.08
CA LYS A 198 0.31 -17.31 -15.77
C LYS A 198 0.88 -15.91 -15.93
N LEU A 199 0.05 -14.92 -16.29
CA LEU A 199 0.46 -13.52 -16.34
C LEU A 199 0.90 -13.00 -14.96
N ALA A 200 0.21 -13.36 -13.89
CA ALA A 200 0.61 -13.01 -12.53
C ALA A 200 1.99 -13.62 -12.18
N ILE A 201 2.24 -14.89 -12.54
CA ILE A 201 3.54 -15.54 -12.35
C ILE A 201 4.66 -14.82 -13.13
N GLU A 202 4.41 -14.43 -14.38
CA GLU A 202 5.35 -13.68 -15.21
C GLU A 202 5.71 -12.32 -14.56
N ASN A 203 4.75 -11.70 -13.87
CA ASN A 203 4.93 -10.47 -13.11
C ASN A 203 5.40 -10.71 -11.66
N LYS A 204 5.87 -11.93 -11.35
CA LYS A 204 6.49 -12.30 -10.04
C LYS A 204 5.53 -12.22 -8.85
N ASP A 205 4.24 -12.42 -9.08
CA ASP A 205 3.30 -12.59 -7.98
C ASP A 205 3.63 -13.88 -7.21
N SER A 206 3.84 -13.77 -5.91
CA SER A 206 4.30 -14.87 -5.06
C SER A 206 3.22 -15.95 -4.83
N TYR A 207 1.94 -15.60 -4.96
CA TYR A 207 0.81 -16.49 -4.67
C TYR A 207 0.23 -17.15 -5.93
N ALA A 208 0.43 -16.56 -7.09
CA ALA A 208 -0.17 -16.99 -8.33
C ALA A 208 0.21 -18.43 -8.74
N THR A 209 1.42 -18.88 -8.38
CA THR A 209 1.86 -20.26 -8.68
C THR A 209 1.02 -21.28 -7.90
N ARG A 210 0.73 -21.04 -6.64
CA ARG A 210 -0.14 -21.88 -5.80
C ARG A 210 -1.59 -21.81 -6.27
N ASN A 211 -2.07 -20.62 -6.66
CA ASN A 211 -3.41 -20.44 -7.17
C ASN A 211 -3.62 -21.18 -8.50
N LEU A 212 -2.61 -21.21 -9.38
CA LEU A 212 -2.63 -22.00 -10.60
C LEU A 212 -2.64 -23.53 -10.30
N ALA A 213 -1.88 -23.97 -9.29
CA ALA A 213 -1.94 -25.37 -8.85
C ALA A 213 -3.35 -25.75 -8.38
N SER A 214 -3.96 -24.90 -7.53
CA SER A 214 -5.34 -25.10 -7.08
C SER A 214 -6.36 -25.07 -8.22
N LEU A 215 -6.14 -24.29 -9.28
CA LEU A 215 -6.96 -24.33 -10.49
C LEU A 215 -6.89 -25.69 -11.18
N TYR A 216 -5.69 -26.28 -11.29
CA TYR A 216 -5.53 -27.61 -11.89
C TYR A 216 -6.12 -28.71 -11.01
N GLU A 217 -6.06 -28.58 -9.70
CA GLU A 217 -6.73 -29.48 -8.74
C GLU A 217 -8.24 -29.48 -8.96
N ASP A 218 -8.88 -28.29 -9.07
CA ASP A 218 -10.33 -28.16 -9.37
C ASP A 218 -10.71 -28.84 -10.70
N GLN A 219 -9.79 -28.83 -11.66
CA GLN A 219 -9.96 -29.53 -12.93
C GLN A 219 -9.62 -31.02 -12.88
N LYS A 220 -9.22 -31.56 -11.72
CA LYS A 220 -8.75 -32.93 -11.52
C LYS A 220 -7.50 -33.28 -12.34
N LYS A 221 -6.71 -32.27 -12.71
CA LYS A 221 -5.42 -32.42 -13.40
C LYS A 221 -4.30 -32.55 -12.36
N TYR A 222 -4.33 -33.62 -11.59
CA TYR A 222 -3.50 -33.80 -10.40
C TYR A 222 -2.00 -33.76 -10.68
N ASP A 223 -1.51 -34.29 -11.82
CA ASP A 223 -0.10 -34.21 -12.18
C ASP A 223 0.39 -32.75 -12.36
N LEU A 224 -0.47 -31.88 -12.92
CA LEU A 224 -0.17 -30.46 -13.05
C LEU A 224 -0.27 -29.75 -11.71
N ALA A 225 -1.28 -30.05 -10.92
CA ALA A 225 -1.43 -29.48 -9.57
C ALA A 225 -0.20 -29.78 -8.72
N GLU A 226 0.25 -31.04 -8.66
CA GLU A 226 1.45 -31.46 -7.94
C GLU A 226 2.70 -30.70 -8.43
N LYS A 227 2.88 -30.60 -9.73
CA LYS A 227 4.01 -29.88 -10.33
C LYS A 227 4.03 -28.40 -9.86
N TYR A 228 2.90 -27.70 -9.92
CA TYR A 228 2.84 -26.28 -9.59
C TYR A 228 2.87 -26.03 -8.07
N TYR A 229 2.32 -26.93 -7.24
CA TYR A 229 2.52 -26.84 -5.79
C TYR A 229 4.01 -27.01 -5.41
N LYS A 230 4.72 -27.96 -6.02
CA LYS A 230 6.17 -28.11 -5.82
C LYS A 230 6.94 -26.86 -6.26
N LEU A 231 6.52 -26.23 -7.38
CA LEU A 231 7.13 -24.99 -7.83
C LEU A 231 6.85 -23.82 -6.86
N ALA A 232 5.64 -23.73 -6.31
CA ALA A 232 5.31 -22.72 -5.30
C ALA A 232 6.18 -22.89 -4.04
N ILE A 233 6.40 -24.11 -3.58
CA ILE A 233 7.31 -24.43 -2.46
C ILE A 233 8.74 -23.98 -2.77
N GLN A 234 9.24 -24.20 -3.96
CA GLN A 234 10.57 -23.75 -4.40
C GLN A 234 10.69 -22.21 -4.39
N ASN A 235 9.57 -21.51 -4.58
CA ASN A 235 9.46 -20.06 -4.51
C ASN A 235 9.13 -19.56 -3.09
N GLU A 236 9.36 -20.38 -2.07
CA GLU A 236 9.16 -20.06 -0.65
C GLU A 236 7.69 -19.84 -0.22
N ASP A 237 6.72 -20.28 -1.03
CA ASP A 237 5.31 -20.32 -0.60
C ASP A 237 5.05 -21.56 0.24
N PHE A 238 5.23 -21.42 1.56
CA PHE A 238 5.11 -22.53 2.50
C PHE A 238 3.66 -23.03 2.69
N GLU A 239 2.65 -22.24 2.32
CA GLU A 239 1.26 -22.72 2.36
C GLU A 239 0.99 -23.83 1.34
N ALA A 240 1.77 -23.87 0.26
CA ALA A 240 1.67 -24.93 -0.75
C ALA A 240 2.04 -26.33 -0.22
N PHE A 241 2.79 -26.45 0.90
CA PHE A 241 3.04 -27.77 1.54
C PHE A 241 1.74 -28.41 2.02
N ASN A 242 0.89 -27.62 2.66
CA ASN A 242 -0.39 -28.15 3.14
C ASN A 242 -1.28 -28.61 1.97
N ASN A 243 -1.34 -27.84 0.91
CA ASN A 243 -2.15 -28.15 -0.26
C ASN A 243 -1.62 -29.42 -0.97
N LEU A 244 -0.30 -29.52 -1.11
CA LEU A 244 0.32 -30.73 -1.70
C LEU A 244 0.09 -31.98 -0.85
N GLY A 245 0.04 -31.85 0.48
CA GLY A 245 -0.22 -32.97 1.39
C GLY A 245 -1.66 -33.46 1.37
N ILE A 246 -2.60 -32.66 0.89
CA ILE A 246 -4.03 -33.00 0.76
C ILE A 246 -4.32 -33.60 -0.64
N LEU A 247 -3.56 -33.23 -1.67
CA LEU A 247 -3.71 -33.66 -3.04
C LEU A 247 -3.55 -35.18 -3.21
#